data_ef5f94a1f5dd649810b6d9ca8efba906
#
_entry.id   ef5f94a1f5dd649810b6d9ca8efba906
#
_cell.length_a   1.000
_cell.length_b   1.000
_cell.length_c   1.000
_cell.angle_alpha   90.00
_cell.angle_beta   90.00
_cell.angle_gamma   90.00
#
_symmetry.space_group_name_H-M   'P 1'
#
loop_
_entity.id
_entity.type
_entity.pdbx_description
1 polymer ?
#
loop_
_entity_poly.entity_id
_entity_poly.type
_entity_poly.pdbx_seq_one_letter_code
_entity_poly.pdbx_strand_id
1 'polypeptide(L)'
;FGNDYTHCYTSWYYAGSVTAYLGNFTLQGYIDNGSRFLEGESKGYNGAYSVLKVSYVWRDWQFALSWANPFDNNYKAYENELLNRDIYKHTVGYSKGNGNQISLNLSWRLSRGSKHKSAEKRINLRDTDNGIIK
;
A
#
# COMPACT_ATOMS: atom_id res chain seq x y z
N PHE A 1 -8.61 -45.41 0.94
CA PHE A 1 -9.17 -44.27 1.64
C PHE A 1 -8.05 -43.25 1.80
N GLY A 2 -8.18 -42.06 1.25
CA GLY A 2 -7.28 -40.90 1.51
C GLY A 2 -5.97 -41.00 0.73
N ASN A 3 -5.99 -40.77 -0.58
CA ASN A 3 -4.80 -40.31 -1.27
C ASN A 3 -4.63 -38.84 -0.92
N ASP A 4 -3.74 -38.57 0.01
CA ASP A 4 -3.29 -37.20 0.31
C ASP A 4 -2.53 -36.68 -0.91
N TYR A 5 -3.22 -35.93 -1.76
CA TYR A 5 -2.56 -35.20 -2.84
C TYR A 5 -1.92 -33.95 -2.23
N THR A 6 -0.62 -34.03 -2.02
CA THR A 6 0.16 -32.86 -1.61
C THR A 6 0.53 -32.04 -2.83
N HIS A 7 -0.15 -30.92 -3.04
CA HIS A 7 0.22 -29.93 -4.04
C HIS A 7 1.30 -29.01 -3.48
N CYS A 8 2.46 -28.99 -4.09
CA CYS A 8 3.54 -28.06 -3.77
C CYS A 8 3.60 -26.98 -4.87
N TYR A 9 3.57 -25.73 -4.48
CA TYR A 9 3.63 -24.60 -5.40
C TYR A 9 4.72 -23.62 -4.98
N THR A 10 5.64 -23.33 -5.88
CA THR A 10 6.66 -22.28 -5.66
C THR A 10 6.30 -21.07 -6.48
N SER A 11 6.22 -19.91 -5.83
CA SER A 11 5.96 -18.64 -6.49
C SER A 11 7.03 -17.60 -6.11
N TRP A 12 7.32 -16.72 -7.06
CA TRP A 12 8.18 -15.56 -6.84
C TRP A 12 7.32 -14.32 -6.71
N TYR A 13 7.51 -13.60 -5.62
CA TYR A 13 6.91 -12.28 -5.42
C TYR A 13 8.00 -11.22 -5.39
N TYR A 14 7.84 -10.17 -6.16
CA TYR A 14 8.65 -8.98 -6.06
C TYR A 14 7.77 -7.73 -6.05
N ALA A 15 8.18 -6.77 -5.25
CA ALA A 15 7.59 -5.45 -5.21
C ALA A 15 8.68 -4.41 -5.08
N GLY A 16 8.47 -3.25 -5.63
CA GLY A 16 9.42 -2.15 -5.56
C GLY A 16 8.70 -0.81 -5.48
N SER A 17 9.30 0.12 -4.74
CA SER A 17 8.82 1.49 -4.69
C SER A 17 9.98 2.47 -4.79
N VAL A 18 9.71 3.61 -5.43
CA VAL A 18 10.63 4.73 -5.54
C VAL A 18 9.90 5.99 -5.14
N THR A 19 10.52 6.81 -4.32
CA THR A 19 10.01 8.14 -3.97
C THR A 19 11.10 9.17 -4.17
N ALA A 20 10.81 10.22 -4.91
CA ALA A 20 11.71 11.35 -5.12
C ALA A 20 11.04 12.64 -4.64
N TYR A 21 11.81 13.45 -3.91
CA TYR A 21 11.38 14.75 -3.39
C TYR A 21 12.11 15.86 -4.13
N LEU A 22 11.36 16.72 -4.82
CA LEU A 22 11.86 17.81 -5.64
C LEU A 22 11.21 19.12 -5.19
N GLY A 23 11.72 19.69 -4.11
CA GLY A 23 11.12 20.87 -3.48
C GLY A 23 9.69 20.61 -3.03
N ASN A 24 8.72 21.27 -3.66
CA ASN A 24 7.30 21.11 -3.34
C ASN A 24 6.66 19.93 -4.08
N PHE A 25 7.38 19.25 -4.96
CA PHE A 25 6.92 18.08 -5.67
C PHE A 25 7.37 16.80 -4.99
N THR A 26 6.50 15.80 -4.97
CA THR A 26 6.83 14.43 -4.60
C THR A 26 6.39 13.51 -5.72
N LEU A 27 7.33 12.73 -6.23
CA LEU A 27 7.10 11.69 -7.23
C LEU A 27 7.16 10.34 -6.52
N GLN A 28 6.16 9.49 -6.73
CA GLN A 28 6.12 8.14 -6.18
C GLN A 28 5.80 7.16 -7.29
N GLY A 29 6.57 6.09 -7.33
CA GLY A 29 6.32 4.93 -8.18
C GLY A 29 6.25 3.67 -7.34
N TYR A 30 5.33 2.79 -7.65
CA TYR A 30 5.20 1.47 -7.04
C TYR A 30 4.85 0.46 -8.12
N ILE A 31 5.42 -0.73 -8.00
CA ILE A 31 5.14 -1.87 -8.86
C ILE A 31 5.26 -3.17 -8.06
N ASP A 32 4.35 -4.10 -8.33
CA ASP A 32 4.47 -5.50 -7.89
C ASP A 32 4.04 -6.45 -9.02
N ASN A 33 4.41 -7.71 -8.90
CA ASN A 33 4.05 -8.75 -9.87
C ASN A 33 2.80 -9.55 -9.48
N GLY A 34 2.05 -9.07 -8.49
CA GLY A 34 0.93 -9.80 -7.92
C GLY A 34 1.35 -10.96 -7.04
N SER A 35 0.41 -11.48 -6.30
CA SER A 35 0.64 -12.61 -5.40
C SER A 35 -0.01 -13.88 -5.92
N ARG A 36 0.67 -15.00 -5.75
CA ARG A 36 0.15 -16.33 -6.06
C ARG A 36 0.10 -17.14 -4.79
N PHE A 37 -0.97 -17.88 -4.61
CA PHE A 37 -1.20 -18.67 -3.40
C PHE A 37 -1.85 -20.01 -3.74
N LEU A 38 -1.70 -20.94 -2.82
CA LEU A 38 -2.36 -22.23 -2.84
C LEU A 38 -3.21 -22.34 -1.56
N GLU A 39 -4.50 -22.56 -1.71
CA GLU A 39 -5.42 -22.72 -0.60
C GLU A 39 -6.24 -23.99 -0.82
N GLY A 40 -5.92 -25.04 -0.04
CA GLY A 40 -6.46 -26.38 -0.26
C GLY A 40 -6.16 -26.89 -1.67
N GLU A 41 -7.20 -27.17 -2.43
CA GLU A 41 -7.10 -27.63 -3.84
C GLU A 41 -7.17 -26.48 -4.86
N SER A 42 -7.17 -25.23 -4.38
CA SER A 42 -7.27 -24.06 -5.26
C SER A 42 -5.95 -23.34 -5.35
N LYS A 43 -5.53 -23.06 -6.58
CA LYS A 43 -4.41 -22.18 -6.89
C LYS A 43 -4.96 -20.81 -7.30
N GLY A 44 -4.53 -19.78 -6.59
CA GLY A 44 -4.98 -18.43 -6.81
C GLY A 44 -3.86 -17.48 -7.26
N TYR A 45 -4.25 -16.42 -7.94
CA TYR A 45 -3.41 -15.29 -8.33
C TYR A 45 -4.17 -13.99 -8.12
N ASN A 46 -3.55 -13.07 -7.39
CA ASN A 46 -3.97 -11.67 -7.33
C ASN A 46 -3.15 -10.86 -8.31
N GLY A 47 -3.81 -10.02 -9.09
CA GLY A 47 -3.20 -9.29 -10.19
C GLY A 47 -2.00 -8.44 -9.79
N ALA A 48 -1.07 -8.27 -10.71
CA ALA A 48 0.03 -7.33 -10.58
C ALA A 48 -0.51 -5.90 -10.47
N TYR A 49 0.16 -5.05 -9.70
CA TYR A 49 -0.28 -3.68 -9.50
C TYR A 49 0.87 -2.70 -9.72
N SER A 50 0.57 -1.62 -10.38
CA SER A 50 1.52 -0.52 -10.55
C SER A 50 0.82 0.82 -10.37
N VAL A 51 1.53 1.79 -9.80
CA VAL A 51 1.02 3.15 -9.66
C VAL A 51 2.13 4.17 -9.79
N LEU A 52 1.83 5.23 -10.52
CA LEU A 52 2.63 6.45 -10.57
C LEU A 52 1.83 7.57 -9.93
N LYS A 53 2.44 8.30 -9.00
CA LYS A 53 1.81 9.40 -8.31
C LYS A 53 2.72 10.61 -8.31
N VAL A 54 2.13 11.75 -8.65
CA VAL A 54 2.77 13.07 -8.56
C VAL A 54 1.95 13.89 -7.59
N SER A 55 2.57 14.46 -6.58
CA SER A 55 1.93 15.39 -5.66
C SER A 55 2.69 16.71 -5.60
N TYR A 56 1.95 17.78 -5.43
CA TYR A 56 2.47 19.13 -5.33
C TYR A 56 1.80 19.84 -4.15
N VAL A 57 2.62 20.44 -3.28
CA VAL A 57 2.16 21.20 -2.12
C VAL A 57 2.40 22.68 -2.37
N TRP A 58 1.34 23.47 -2.29
CA TRP A 58 1.39 24.92 -2.40
C TRP A 58 0.62 25.57 -1.27
N ARG A 59 1.35 26.16 -0.32
CA ARG A 59 0.77 26.69 0.92
C ARG A 59 -0.08 25.65 1.65
N ASP A 60 -1.38 25.89 1.77
CA ASP A 60 -2.33 25.01 2.44
C ASP A 60 -3.03 24.03 1.46
N TRP A 61 -2.65 24.06 0.18
CA TRP A 61 -3.18 23.21 -0.86
C TRP A 61 -2.25 22.05 -1.17
N GLN A 62 -2.82 20.89 -1.38
CA GLN A 62 -2.12 19.74 -1.92
C GLN A 62 -2.89 19.17 -3.12
N PHE A 63 -2.21 19.08 -4.22
CA PHE A 63 -2.65 18.49 -5.46
C PHE A 63 -1.96 17.14 -5.61
N ALA A 64 -2.70 16.09 -5.94
CA ALA A 64 -2.11 14.80 -6.24
C ALA A 64 -2.79 14.17 -7.45
N LEU A 65 -1.98 13.82 -8.44
CA LEU A 65 -2.38 13.06 -9.61
C LEU A 65 -1.83 11.64 -9.44
N SER A 66 -2.66 10.63 -9.53
CA SER A 66 -2.22 9.24 -9.53
C SER A 66 -2.74 8.50 -10.76
N TRP A 67 -1.89 7.64 -11.28
CA TRP A 67 -2.14 6.82 -12.46
C TRP A 67 -1.90 5.37 -12.08
N ALA A 68 -2.97 4.63 -11.88
CA ALA A 68 -2.92 3.22 -11.52
C ALA A 68 -2.95 2.34 -12.77
N ASN A 69 -2.15 1.30 -12.76
CA ASN A 69 -1.98 0.33 -13.84
C ASN A 69 -1.84 0.98 -15.23
N PRO A 70 -0.85 1.91 -15.42
CA PRO A 70 -0.76 2.76 -16.61
C PRO A 70 -0.57 1.99 -17.93
N PHE A 71 -0.11 0.74 -17.85
CA PHE A 71 0.22 -0.08 -19.01
C PHE A 71 -0.80 -1.19 -19.26
N ASP A 72 -1.87 -1.25 -18.47
CA ASP A 72 -2.84 -2.33 -18.52
C ASP A 72 -4.25 -1.80 -18.73
N ASN A 73 -4.77 -1.93 -19.95
CA ASN A 73 -6.13 -1.53 -20.29
C ASN A 73 -7.20 -2.55 -19.85
N ASN A 74 -6.79 -3.77 -19.58
CA ASN A 74 -7.67 -4.88 -19.19
C ASN A 74 -7.09 -5.60 -17.97
N TYR A 75 -7.06 -4.89 -16.86
CA TYR A 75 -6.42 -5.35 -15.63
C TYR A 75 -6.98 -6.70 -15.17
N LYS A 76 -6.10 -7.72 -15.13
CA LYS A 76 -6.40 -9.05 -14.59
C LYS A 76 -6.36 -8.98 -13.06
N ALA A 77 -7.54 -8.85 -12.47
CA ALA A 77 -7.65 -8.67 -11.02
C ALA A 77 -7.33 -9.94 -10.24
N TYR A 78 -7.82 -11.08 -10.73
CA TYR A 78 -7.57 -12.38 -10.10
C TYR A 78 -7.70 -13.53 -11.10
N GLU A 79 -7.09 -14.63 -10.75
CA GLU A 79 -7.26 -15.92 -11.42
C GLU A 79 -7.36 -17.01 -10.35
N ASN A 80 -8.28 -17.93 -10.54
CA ASN A 80 -8.48 -19.03 -9.62
C ASN A 80 -8.63 -20.33 -10.44
N GLU A 81 -7.85 -21.34 -10.08
CA GLU A 81 -7.85 -22.65 -10.70
C GLU A 81 -8.05 -23.72 -9.62
N LEU A 82 -9.11 -24.53 -9.76
CA LEU A 82 -9.35 -25.66 -8.88
C LEU A 82 -8.55 -26.87 -9.42
N LEU A 83 -7.69 -27.41 -8.58
CA LEU A 83 -6.78 -28.53 -8.90
C LEU A 83 -7.37 -29.90 -8.54
N ASN A 84 -8.69 -30.01 -8.45
CA ASN A 84 -9.36 -31.26 -8.13
C ASN A 84 -9.32 -32.23 -9.32
N ARG A 85 -9.14 -33.52 -9.02
CA ARG A 85 -9.07 -34.56 -10.05
C ARG A 85 -10.39 -34.77 -10.83
N ASP A 86 -11.50 -34.54 -10.14
CA ASP A 86 -12.82 -34.85 -10.67
C ASP A 86 -13.54 -33.63 -11.23
N ILE A 87 -13.14 -32.44 -10.80
CA ILE A 87 -13.76 -31.17 -11.19
C ILE A 87 -12.67 -30.17 -11.56
N TYR A 88 -12.62 -29.79 -12.82
CA TYR A 88 -11.79 -28.68 -13.28
C TYR A 88 -12.60 -27.38 -13.32
N LYS A 89 -12.17 -26.37 -12.61
CA LYS A 89 -12.74 -25.02 -12.67
C LYS A 89 -11.63 -23.98 -12.77
N HIS A 90 -11.66 -23.21 -13.83
CA HIS A 90 -10.75 -22.10 -14.04
C HIS A 90 -11.56 -20.81 -14.17
N THR A 91 -11.27 -19.83 -13.34
CA THR A 91 -11.95 -18.53 -13.32
C THR A 91 -10.93 -17.41 -13.42
N VAL A 92 -11.12 -16.49 -14.36
CA VAL A 92 -10.30 -15.30 -14.53
C VAL A 92 -11.19 -14.08 -14.42
N GLY A 93 -10.86 -13.20 -13.51
CA GLY A 93 -11.56 -11.93 -13.31
C GLY A 93 -10.77 -10.77 -13.88
N TYR A 94 -11.39 -10.02 -14.77
CA TYR A 94 -10.84 -8.78 -15.30
C TYR A 94 -11.61 -7.57 -14.74
N SER A 95 -10.88 -6.54 -14.38
CA SER A 95 -11.48 -5.29 -13.91
C SER A 95 -11.10 -4.15 -14.84
N LYS A 96 -12.00 -3.79 -15.72
CA LYS A 96 -11.80 -2.64 -16.64
C LYS A 96 -11.65 -1.31 -15.90
N GLY A 97 -12.31 -1.18 -14.75
CA GLY A 97 -12.24 0.03 -13.93
C GLY A 97 -10.91 0.24 -13.22
N ASN A 98 -10.11 -0.82 -13.06
CA ASN A 98 -8.81 -0.76 -12.38
C ASN A 98 -7.62 -0.74 -13.34
N GLY A 99 -7.86 -0.85 -14.62
CA GLY A 99 -6.84 -0.71 -15.66
C GLY A 99 -6.75 0.72 -16.14
N ASN A 100 -5.53 1.25 -16.30
CA ASN A 100 -5.26 2.60 -16.83
C ASN A 100 -6.10 3.70 -16.16
N GLN A 101 -6.22 3.66 -14.84
CA GLN A 101 -7.05 4.58 -14.08
C GLN A 101 -6.27 5.83 -13.68
N ILE A 102 -6.78 7.00 -14.06
CA ILE A 102 -6.24 8.29 -13.64
C ILE A 102 -7.16 8.88 -12.58
N SER A 103 -6.60 9.33 -11.46
CA SER A 103 -7.33 10.02 -10.40
C SER A 103 -6.64 11.30 -9.98
N LEU A 104 -7.44 12.34 -9.77
CA LEU A 104 -7.00 13.64 -9.25
C LEU A 104 -7.54 13.81 -7.82
N ASN A 105 -6.65 14.10 -6.90
CA ASN A 105 -7.00 14.44 -5.52
C ASN A 105 -6.59 15.88 -5.23
N LEU A 106 -7.52 16.63 -4.65
CA LEU A 106 -7.32 18.00 -4.20
C LEU A 106 -7.64 18.06 -2.72
N SER A 107 -6.69 18.46 -1.90
CA SER A 107 -6.90 18.66 -0.47
C SER A 107 -6.50 20.06 -0.04
N TRP A 108 -7.25 20.63 0.87
CA TRP A 108 -7.01 21.95 1.46
C TRP A 108 -6.97 21.81 2.98
N ARG A 109 -5.91 22.30 3.59
CA ARG A 109 -5.74 22.29 5.04
C ARG A 109 -6.17 23.64 5.62
N LEU A 110 -7.28 23.65 6.32
CA LEU A 110 -7.68 24.77 7.16
C LEU A 110 -7.07 24.62 8.54
N SER A 111 -6.07 25.43 8.87
CA SER A 111 -5.57 25.54 10.24
C SER A 111 -5.94 26.91 10.82
N ARG A 112 -6.98 26.93 11.65
CA ARG A 112 -7.37 28.09 12.43
C ARG A 112 -7.05 27.80 13.89
N GLY A 113 -5.92 28.32 14.37
CA GLY A 113 -5.53 28.18 15.77
C GLY A 113 -4.16 28.79 16.01
N SER A 114 -3.98 29.49 17.14
CA SER A 114 -2.67 29.90 17.60
C SER A 114 -1.84 28.65 17.93
N LYS A 115 -0.62 28.58 17.41
CA LYS A 115 0.33 27.55 17.83
C LYS A 115 0.59 27.76 19.32
N HIS A 116 -0.09 27.03 20.18
CA HIS A 116 0.33 26.92 21.55
C HIS A 116 1.71 26.24 21.54
N LYS A 117 2.76 27.00 21.87
CA LYS A 117 4.01 26.40 22.28
C LYS A 117 3.65 25.54 23.49
N SER A 118 3.72 24.23 23.36
CA SER A 118 3.67 23.35 24.52
C SER A 118 4.73 23.84 25.46
N ALA A 119 4.31 24.32 26.65
CA ALA A 119 5.25 24.71 27.69
C ALA A 119 6.07 23.44 27.95
N GLU A 120 7.34 23.45 27.56
CA GLU A 120 8.31 22.48 28.06
C GLU A 120 8.32 22.65 29.59
N LYS A 121 7.65 21.72 30.25
CA LYS A 121 7.69 21.61 31.69
C LYS A 121 9.12 21.19 32.04
N ARG A 122 10.02 22.15 32.21
CA ARG A 122 11.33 21.90 32.79
C ARG A 122 11.05 21.42 34.22
N ILE A 123 11.05 20.13 34.42
CA ILE A 123 11.14 19.56 35.74
C ILE A 123 12.55 19.88 36.24
N ASN A 124 12.65 20.90 37.07
CA ASN A 124 13.89 21.24 37.75
C ASN A 124 14.08 20.17 38.84
N LEU A 125 14.75 19.07 38.49
CA LEU A 125 15.22 18.04 39.43
C LEU A 125 16.43 18.53 40.23
N ARG A 126 16.37 19.72 40.80
CA ARG A 126 17.25 20.16 41.89
C ARG A 126 16.48 20.00 43.20
N ASP A 127 16.15 18.81 43.53
CA ASP A 127 15.79 18.46 44.87
C ASP A 127 17.09 18.12 45.62
N THR A 128 17.72 19.14 46.17
CA THR A 128 18.81 19.02 47.15
C THR A 128 18.17 19.00 48.56
N ASP A 129 17.24 18.10 48.76
CA ASP A 129 16.74 17.79 50.10
C ASP A 129 17.56 16.64 50.66
N ASN A 130 18.73 17.04 51.24
CA ASN A 130 19.50 16.14 52.10
C ASN A 130 18.73 16.00 53.41
N GLY A 131 17.81 15.05 53.45
CA GLY A 131 17.06 14.68 54.67
C GLY A 131 17.99 14.15 55.78
N ILE A 132 18.76 15.04 56.39
CA ILE A 132 19.44 14.77 57.67
C ILE A 132 18.57 15.36 58.78
N ILE A 133 17.70 14.51 59.31
CA ILE A 133 17.02 14.78 60.56
C ILE A 133 18.04 14.60 61.66
N LYS A 134 18.35 15.67 62.39
CA LYS A 134 18.99 15.62 63.68
C LYS A 134 17.95 15.49 64.77
#